data_0d0d5bbd3d79f8e36e7c4717ff5ed76e
#
_entry.id   0d0d5bbd3d79f8e36e7c4717ff5ed76e
#
_cell.length_a   1.000
_cell.length_b   1.000
_cell.length_c   1.000
_cell.angle_alpha   90.00
_cell.angle_beta   90.00
_cell.angle_gamma   90.00
#
_symmetry.space_group_name_H-M   'P 1'
#
loop_
_entity.id
_entity.type
_entity.pdbx_description
1 polymer ?
#
loop_
_entity_poly.entity_id
_entity_poly.type
_entity_poly.pdbx_seq_one_letter_code
_entity_poly.pdbx_strand_id
1 'polypeptide(L)'
;QKLYSIGDDTKAMLKDLYKDVTIYQIAQSGSEDENITNLLKKYEDESKHIKVEQKDPVVNPKFVTEYTSDDLSANSLIVVCGDRNKVIDYNNIYESTIDYQTYSSQTTGFDGEGQITSAIGYVTSEDLPILYTLEGHGEKEMDSTIKEDIEKANMDIQSLNLLTEGSVPDDADCLFIDSPSTDISEDEKTAII
;
A
#
# COMPACT_ATOMS: atom_id res chain seq x y z
N GLN A 1 -18.12 3.37 18.11
CA GLN A 1 -17.98 3.20 16.67
C GLN A 1 -17.74 1.72 16.40
N LYS A 2 -18.47 1.15 15.44
CA LYS A 2 -18.23 -0.25 15.05
C LYS A 2 -16.96 -0.24 14.19
N LEU A 3 -15.86 -0.79 14.69
CA LEU A 3 -14.56 -0.88 14.04
C LEU A 3 -14.57 -1.67 12.70
N TYR A 4 -15.66 -2.36 12.40
CA TYR A 4 -15.83 -3.21 11.21
C TYR A 4 -17.02 -2.79 10.34
N SER A 5 -17.34 -1.49 10.28
CA SER A 5 -18.28 -0.94 9.28
C SER A 5 -17.47 -0.40 8.10
N ILE A 6 -17.95 -0.64 6.88
CA ILE A 6 -17.40 -0.04 5.66
C ILE A 6 -18.27 1.14 5.23
N GLY A 7 -17.62 2.19 4.74
CA GLY A 7 -18.24 3.42 4.27
C GLY A 7 -18.93 3.27 2.92
N ASP A 8 -19.69 4.28 2.54
CA ASP A 8 -20.46 4.26 1.29
C ASP A 8 -19.55 4.31 0.05
N ASP A 9 -18.39 4.98 0.13
CA ASP A 9 -17.40 5.04 -0.95
C ASP A 9 -16.77 3.66 -1.20
N THR A 10 -16.40 2.94 -0.14
CA THR A 10 -15.91 1.56 -0.21
C THR A 10 -16.96 0.64 -0.82
N LYS A 11 -18.23 0.76 -0.41
CA LYS A 11 -19.32 -0.04 -0.99
C LYS A 11 -19.54 0.26 -2.46
N ALA A 12 -19.44 1.54 -2.87
CA ALA A 12 -19.56 1.91 -4.27
C ALA A 12 -18.44 1.28 -5.11
N MET A 13 -17.19 1.39 -4.65
CA MET A 13 -16.05 0.74 -5.30
C MET A 13 -16.23 -0.78 -5.42
N LEU A 14 -16.68 -1.45 -4.35
CA LEU A 14 -16.89 -2.90 -4.35
C LEU A 14 -18.03 -3.35 -5.29
N LYS A 15 -19.05 -2.53 -5.51
CA LYS A 15 -20.13 -2.79 -6.48
C LYS A 15 -19.65 -2.72 -7.92
N ASP A 16 -18.73 -1.79 -8.19
CA ASP A 16 -18.17 -1.59 -9.53
C ASP A 16 -17.00 -2.55 -9.81
N LEU A 17 -16.59 -3.34 -8.80
CA LEU A 17 -15.51 -4.32 -8.92
C LEU A 17 -15.91 -5.46 -9.87
N TYR A 18 -15.09 -5.68 -10.91
CA TYR A 18 -15.27 -6.72 -11.94
C TYR A 18 -14.13 -7.74 -11.98
N LYS A 19 -13.02 -7.46 -11.30
CA LYS A 19 -11.86 -8.35 -11.17
C LYS A 19 -11.97 -9.15 -9.87
N ASP A 20 -11.58 -10.42 -9.92
CA ASP A 20 -11.56 -11.26 -8.73
C ASP A 20 -10.33 -10.95 -7.87
N VAL A 21 -10.56 -10.66 -6.61
CA VAL A 21 -9.56 -10.32 -5.61
C VAL A 21 -9.61 -11.34 -4.48
N THR A 22 -8.46 -11.87 -4.11
CA THR A 22 -8.33 -12.73 -2.92
C THR A 22 -7.55 -12.00 -1.84
N ILE A 23 -8.09 -11.96 -0.63
CA ILE A 23 -7.45 -11.38 0.54
C ILE A 23 -7.06 -12.51 1.49
N TYR A 24 -5.77 -12.64 1.73
CA TYR A 24 -5.23 -13.62 2.66
C TYR A 24 -4.96 -12.97 4.01
N GLN A 25 -5.58 -13.46 5.09
CA GLN A 25 -5.21 -13.11 6.47
C GLN A 25 -4.14 -14.09 6.94
N ILE A 26 -2.96 -13.57 7.28
CA ILE A 26 -1.81 -14.37 7.70
C ILE A 26 -1.85 -14.52 9.21
N ALA A 27 -2.48 -15.58 9.68
CA ALA A 27 -2.66 -15.83 11.11
C ALA A 27 -2.58 -17.32 11.40
N GLN A 28 -1.97 -17.65 12.54
CA GLN A 28 -2.04 -19.01 13.07
C GLN A 28 -3.49 -19.32 13.48
N SER A 29 -3.96 -20.53 13.17
CA SER A 29 -5.32 -20.96 13.47
C SER A 29 -5.67 -20.79 14.96
N GLY A 30 -6.73 -20.00 15.21
CA GLY A 30 -7.20 -19.65 16.56
C GLY A 30 -6.53 -18.41 17.17
N SER A 31 -5.69 -17.71 16.40
CA SER A 31 -5.03 -16.45 16.81
C SER A 31 -5.37 -15.29 15.87
N GLU A 32 -6.48 -15.42 15.14
CA GLU A 32 -6.96 -14.39 14.24
C GLU A 32 -7.46 -13.16 15.00
N ASP A 33 -7.11 -11.97 14.49
CA ASP A 33 -7.69 -10.73 14.99
C ASP A 33 -9.17 -10.64 14.61
N GLU A 34 -10.06 -10.59 15.61
CA GLU A 34 -11.51 -10.58 15.38
C GLU A 34 -11.99 -9.34 14.64
N ASN A 35 -11.37 -8.16 14.85
CA ASN A 35 -11.78 -6.93 14.16
C ASN A 35 -11.45 -7.02 12.68
N ILE A 36 -10.25 -7.51 12.34
CA ILE A 36 -9.82 -7.72 10.95
C ILE A 36 -10.71 -8.77 10.29
N THR A 37 -10.90 -9.92 10.93
CA THR A 37 -11.75 -11.01 10.40
C THR A 37 -13.18 -10.54 10.14
N ASN A 38 -13.78 -9.78 11.07
CA ASN A 38 -15.13 -9.24 10.90
C ASN A 38 -15.21 -8.18 9.81
N LEU A 39 -14.16 -7.35 9.65
CA LEU A 39 -14.08 -6.37 8.59
C LEU A 39 -13.95 -7.06 7.21
N LEU A 40 -13.05 -8.01 7.07
CA LEU A 40 -12.86 -8.78 5.84
C LEU A 40 -14.14 -9.48 5.39
N LYS A 41 -14.90 -10.03 6.33
CA LYS A 41 -16.19 -10.62 6.05
C LYS A 41 -17.19 -9.62 5.45
N LYS A 42 -17.13 -8.32 5.84
CA LYS A 42 -17.96 -7.29 5.21
C LYS A 42 -17.60 -7.02 3.77
N TYR A 43 -16.32 -7.07 3.42
CA TYR A 43 -15.88 -6.97 2.02
C TYR A 43 -16.38 -8.14 1.20
N GLU A 44 -16.28 -9.36 1.72
CA GLU A 44 -16.78 -10.57 1.05
C GLU A 44 -18.30 -10.58 0.92
N ASP A 45 -19.04 -10.11 1.93
CA ASP A 45 -20.51 -9.98 1.89
C ASP A 45 -20.97 -8.90 0.87
N GLU A 46 -20.17 -7.83 0.61
CA GLU A 46 -20.55 -6.73 -0.26
C GLU A 46 -20.23 -6.97 -1.74
N SER A 47 -19.24 -7.83 -2.06
CA SER A 47 -18.87 -8.12 -3.44
C SER A 47 -18.56 -9.59 -3.67
N LYS A 48 -19.23 -10.19 -4.67
CA LYS A 48 -18.96 -11.57 -5.12
C LYS A 48 -17.54 -11.77 -5.70
N HIS A 49 -16.85 -10.67 -6.01
CA HIS A 49 -15.48 -10.67 -6.54
C HIS A 49 -14.42 -10.65 -5.44
N ILE A 50 -14.83 -10.50 -4.18
CA ILE A 50 -13.92 -10.60 -3.04
C ILE A 50 -14.00 -12.00 -2.44
N LYS A 51 -12.85 -12.62 -2.25
CA LYS A 51 -12.68 -13.88 -1.54
C LYS A 51 -11.70 -13.67 -0.38
N VAL A 52 -12.05 -14.16 0.79
CA VAL A 52 -11.20 -14.10 1.97
C VAL A 52 -10.72 -15.51 2.33
N GLU A 53 -9.43 -15.66 2.52
CA GLU A 53 -8.80 -16.90 2.98
C GLU A 53 -7.85 -16.63 4.15
N GLN A 54 -7.83 -17.55 5.11
CA GLN A 54 -6.80 -17.57 6.14
C GLN A 54 -5.62 -18.44 5.67
N LYS A 55 -4.41 -17.98 5.92
CA LYS A 55 -3.18 -18.75 5.73
C LYS A 55 -2.40 -18.83 7.04
N ASP A 56 -2.30 -20.04 7.57
CA ASP A 56 -1.50 -20.32 8.75
C ASP A 56 -0.01 -20.40 8.34
N PRO A 57 0.86 -19.48 8.83
CA PRO A 57 2.26 -19.45 8.45
C PRO A 57 3.05 -20.64 9.00
N VAL A 58 2.55 -21.33 10.02
CA VAL A 58 3.17 -22.56 10.55
C VAL A 58 2.91 -23.74 9.59
N VAL A 59 1.72 -23.80 9.02
CA VAL A 59 1.35 -24.86 8.05
C VAL A 59 1.89 -24.55 6.65
N ASN A 60 1.93 -23.25 6.29
CA ASN A 60 2.34 -22.78 4.97
C ASN A 60 3.51 -21.79 5.05
N PRO A 61 4.72 -22.22 5.51
CA PRO A 61 5.81 -21.29 5.81
C PRO A 61 6.39 -20.58 4.58
N LYS A 62 6.16 -21.10 3.38
CA LYS A 62 6.64 -20.50 2.13
C LYS A 62 5.63 -19.57 1.47
N PHE A 63 4.38 -19.57 1.92
CA PHE A 63 3.31 -18.80 1.27
C PHE A 63 3.61 -17.30 1.24
N VAL A 64 4.04 -16.74 2.37
CA VAL A 64 4.34 -15.31 2.48
C VAL A 64 5.50 -14.90 1.57
N THR A 65 6.52 -15.75 1.45
CA THR A 65 7.70 -15.46 0.63
C THR A 65 7.44 -15.43 -0.88
N GLU A 66 6.27 -15.87 -1.33
CA GLU A 66 5.83 -15.71 -2.73
C GLU A 66 5.43 -14.26 -3.04
N TYR A 67 5.11 -13.45 -2.02
CA TYR A 67 4.58 -12.09 -2.17
C TYR A 67 5.50 -10.99 -1.64
N THR A 68 6.34 -11.31 -0.65
CA THR A 68 7.28 -10.35 -0.07
C THR A 68 8.51 -11.05 0.52
N SER A 69 9.62 -10.30 0.58
CA SER A 69 10.84 -10.69 1.31
C SER A 69 10.82 -10.22 2.77
N ASP A 70 9.84 -9.39 3.16
CA ASP A 70 9.76 -8.80 4.49
C ASP A 70 9.14 -9.78 5.49
N ASP A 71 9.59 -9.71 6.74
CA ASP A 71 8.97 -10.42 7.85
C ASP A 71 7.65 -9.74 8.22
N LEU A 72 6.53 -10.44 8.02
CA LEU A 72 5.21 -9.92 8.35
C LEU A 72 4.80 -10.20 9.79
N SER A 73 4.20 -9.20 10.41
CA SER A 73 3.52 -9.35 11.70
C SER A 73 2.33 -10.31 11.58
N ALA A 74 2.01 -11.03 12.66
CA ALA A 74 0.81 -11.87 12.68
C ALA A 74 -0.45 -11.02 12.42
N ASN A 75 -1.41 -11.57 11.68
CA ASN A 75 -2.63 -10.89 11.21
C ASN A 75 -2.41 -9.82 10.12
N SER A 76 -1.23 -9.75 9.51
CA SER A 76 -1.03 -9.01 8.26
C SER A 76 -1.86 -9.59 7.13
N LEU A 77 -2.13 -8.76 6.11
CA LEU A 77 -2.95 -9.15 4.97
C LEU A 77 -2.14 -9.14 3.67
N ILE A 78 -2.49 -10.04 2.75
CA ILE A 78 -1.98 -10.03 1.38
C ILE A 78 -3.18 -9.98 0.45
N VAL A 79 -3.29 -8.90 -0.31
CA VAL A 79 -4.37 -8.66 -1.29
C VAL A 79 -3.84 -8.99 -2.68
N VAL A 80 -4.53 -9.85 -3.41
CA VAL A 80 -4.05 -10.40 -4.70
C VAL A 80 -5.13 -10.27 -5.77
N CYS A 81 -4.75 -9.78 -6.96
CA CYS A 81 -5.57 -9.79 -8.16
C CYS A 81 -4.69 -10.13 -9.39
N GLY A 82 -4.85 -11.32 -9.96
CA GLY A 82 -3.98 -11.80 -11.03
C GLY A 82 -2.51 -11.85 -10.58
N ASP A 83 -1.64 -11.14 -11.31
CA ASP A 83 -0.21 -11.09 -11.01
C ASP A 83 0.18 -9.95 -10.05
N ARG A 84 -0.78 -9.08 -9.68
CA ARG A 84 -0.54 -8.00 -8.72
C ARG A 84 -0.89 -8.39 -7.30
N ASN A 85 -0.08 -7.93 -6.37
CA ASN A 85 -0.35 -8.08 -4.95
C ASN A 85 0.01 -6.80 -4.17
N LYS A 86 -0.62 -6.63 -3.03
CA LYS A 86 -0.28 -5.60 -2.04
C LYS A 86 -0.29 -6.24 -0.66
N VAL A 87 0.82 -6.08 0.04
CA VAL A 87 0.96 -6.51 1.43
C VAL A 87 0.56 -5.38 2.36
N ILE A 88 -0.20 -5.69 3.40
CA ILE A 88 -0.60 -4.77 4.46
C ILE A 88 -0.09 -5.36 5.77
N ASP A 89 0.97 -4.78 6.34
CA ASP A 89 1.43 -5.21 7.66
C ASP A 89 0.41 -4.85 8.74
N TYR A 90 0.29 -5.70 9.76
CA TYR A 90 -0.63 -5.49 10.88
C TYR A 90 -0.42 -4.14 11.58
N ASN A 91 0.82 -3.67 11.67
CA ASN A 91 1.15 -2.39 12.28
C ASN A 91 0.63 -1.17 11.51
N ASN A 92 0.30 -1.34 10.22
CA ASN A 92 -0.33 -0.30 9.40
C ASN A 92 -1.86 -0.30 9.54
N ILE A 93 -2.44 -1.40 10.03
CA ILE A 93 -3.89 -1.52 10.30
C ILE A 93 -4.25 -0.86 11.63
N TYR A 94 -3.36 -0.97 12.63
CA TYR A 94 -3.55 -0.36 13.94
C TYR A 94 -2.55 0.78 14.13
N GLU A 95 -3.07 1.99 14.25
CA GLU A 95 -2.27 3.15 14.64
C GLU A 95 -1.91 3.04 16.12
N SER A 96 -0.65 3.23 16.44
CA SER A 96 -0.17 3.22 17.82
C SER A 96 0.73 4.40 18.12
N THR A 97 0.65 4.90 19.34
CA THR A 97 1.57 5.92 19.86
C THR A 97 2.32 5.37 21.07
N ILE A 98 3.56 5.80 21.22
CA ILE A 98 4.37 5.48 22.39
C ILE A 98 4.15 6.56 23.45
N ASP A 99 3.64 6.16 24.60
CA ASP A 99 3.66 7.01 25.78
C ASP A 99 5.09 7.05 26.36
N TYR A 100 5.76 8.17 26.16
CA TYR A 100 7.14 8.36 26.60
C TYR A 100 7.29 8.43 28.14
N GLN A 101 6.19 8.56 28.90
CA GLN A 101 6.25 8.56 30.36
C GLN A 101 6.22 7.12 30.91
N THR A 102 5.47 6.24 30.27
CA THR A 102 5.31 4.83 30.70
C THR A 102 6.06 3.85 29.80
N TYR A 103 6.65 4.31 28.69
CA TYR A 103 7.25 3.48 27.63
C TYR A 103 6.32 2.38 27.13
N SER A 104 5.02 2.63 27.16
CA SER A 104 4.01 1.70 26.67
C SER A 104 3.45 2.15 25.32
N SER A 105 3.25 1.19 24.41
CA SER A 105 2.53 1.44 23.17
C SER A 105 1.02 1.41 23.45
N GLN A 106 0.30 2.42 22.97
CA GLN A 106 -1.16 2.50 23.04
C GLN A 106 -1.73 2.58 21.65
N THR A 107 -2.69 1.70 21.32
CA THR A 107 -3.43 1.77 20.07
C THR A 107 -4.34 3.00 20.10
N THR A 108 -4.16 3.88 19.12
CA THR A 108 -4.88 5.16 18.97
C THR A 108 -5.94 5.15 17.88
N GLY A 109 -5.80 4.24 16.89
CA GLY A 109 -6.70 4.14 15.75
C GLY A 109 -6.74 2.74 15.13
N PHE A 110 -7.73 2.55 14.25
CA PHE A 110 -7.89 1.36 13.42
C PHE A 110 -8.23 1.82 11.99
N ASP A 111 -7.29 1.66 11.07
CA ASP A 111 -7.41 2.06 9.65
C ASP A 111 -7.59 0.84 8.72
N GLY A 112 -8.19 -0.22 9.22
CA GLY A 112 -8.38 -1.45 8.43
C GLY A 112 -9.14 -1.20 7.12
N GLU A 113 -10.19 -0.37 7.15
CA GLU A 113 -10.94 -0.03 5.94
C GLU A 113 -10.09 0.73 4.92
N GLY A 114 -9.36 1.77 5.34
CA GLY A 114 -8.51 2.56 4.45
C GLY A 114 -7.43 1.71 3.79
N GLN A 115 -6.75 0.86 4.56
CA GLN A 115 -5.69 -0.02 4.06
C GLN A 115 -6.23 -1.05 3.06
N ILE A 116 -7.32 -1.74 3.39
CA ILE A 116 -7.89 -2.80 2.53
C ILE A 116 -8.47 -2.20 1.25
N THR A 117 -9.23 -1.09 1.35
CA THR A 117 -9.83 -0.43 0.18
C THR A 117 -8.75 0.10 -0.77
N SER A 118 -7.70 0.74 -0.23
CA SER A 118 -6.55 1.19 -1.00
C SER A 118 -5.84 0.02 -1.70
N ALA A 119 -5.59 -1.08 -0.97
CA ALA A 119 -4.94 -2.25 -1.55
C ALA A 119 -5.77 -2.91 -2.67
N ILE A 120 -7.10 -2.99 -2.53
CA ILE A 120 -7.98 -3.48 -3.59
C ILE A 120 -7.89 -2.55 -4.82
N GLY A 121 -7.94 -1.24 -4.62
CA GLY A 121 -7.78 -0.25 -5.69
C GLY A 121 -6.46 -0.43 -6.44
N TYR A 122 -5.35 -0.62 -5.69
CA TYR A 122 -4.02 -0.86 -6.26
C TYR A 122 -3.97 -2.11 -7.14
N VAL A 123 -4.39 -3.26 -6.61
CA VAL A 123 -4.26 -4.54 -7.35
C VAL A 123 -5.21 -4.65 -8.53
N THR A 124 -6.31 -3.87 -8.55
CA THR A 124 -7.31 -3.91 -9.62
C THR A 124 -7.15 -2.79 -10.65
N SER A 125 -6.38 -1.74 -10.35
CA SER A 125 -6.11 -0.65 -11.30
C SER A 125 -5.40 -1.17 -12.55
N GLU A 126 -5.74 -0.63 -13.71
CA GLU A 126 -5.05 -0.90 -14.98
C GLU A 126 -3.90 0.08 -15.19
N ASP A 127 -4.12 1.32 -14.79
CA ASP A 127 -3.16 2.42 -14.90
C ASP A 127 -3.00 3.06 -13.52
N LEU A 128 -1.83 2.91 -12.92
CA LEU A 128 -1.47 3.63 -11.71
C LEU A 128 -0.76 4.92 -12.10
N PRO A 129 -1.07 6.05 -11.49
CA PRO A 129 -0.29 7.26 -11.67
C PRO A 129 1.17 7.01 -11.28
N ILE A 130 2.10 7.53 -12.09
CA ILE A 130 3.54 7.36 -11.86
C ILE A 130 4.15 8.69 -11.41
N LEU A 131 4.76 8.65 -10.22
CA LEU A 131 5.58 9.73 -9.70
C LEU A 131 7.05 9.39 -9.97
N TYR A 132 7.72 10.24 -10.75
CA TYR A 132 9.16 10.15 -10.95
C TYR A 132 9.91 11.01 -9.92
N THR A 133 10.93 10.45 -9.28
CA THR A 133 11.88 11.18 -8.44
C THR A 133 13.11 11.53 -9.23
N LEU A 134 13.44 12.84 -9.34
CA LEU A 134 14.65 13.28 -10.02
C LEU A 134 15.89 12.84 -9.25
N GLU A 135 16.87 12.32 -9.98
CA GLU A 135 18.18 11.92 -9.48
C GLU A 135 19.30 12.47 -10.36
N GLY A 136 20.49 12.63 -9.80
CA GLY A 136 21.69 13.06 -10.54
C GLY A 136 22.25 14.41 -10.09
N HIS A 137 21.52 15.18 -9.28
CA HIS A 137 21.95 16.50 -8.78
C HIS A 137 22.18 16.51 -7.27
N GLY A 138 22.30 15.30 -6.65
CA GLY A 138 22.51 15.14 -5.22
C GLY A 138 21.26 15.47 -4.41
N GLU A 139 20.10 15.13 -4.96
CA GLU A 139 18.79 15.20 -4.31
C GLU A 139 18.80 14.37 -3.03
N LYS A 140 17.91 14.72 -2.12
CA LYS A 140 17.67 13.90 -0.94
C LYS A 140 16.78 12.71 -1.30
N GLU A 141 17.05 11.58 -0.66
CA GLU A 141 16.12 10.47 -0.70
C GLU A 141 14.79 10.87 -0.08
N MET A 142 13.70 10.46 -0.72
CA MET A 142 12.35 10.69 -0.22
C MET A 142 12.19 10.05 1.17
N ASP A 143 11.65 10.84 2.11
CA ASP A 143 11.34 10.35 3.45
C ASP A 143 10.39 9.13 3.38
N SER A 144 10.65 8.13 4.23
CA SER A 144 9.88 6.88 4.22
C SER A 144 8.38 7.09 4.47
N THR A 145 8.03 8.06 5.31
CA THR A 145 6.61 8.39 5.60
C THR A 145 5.92 8.97 4.36
N ILE A 146 6.61 9.85 3.61
CA ILE A 146 6.08 10.40 2.36
C ILE A 146 5.91 9.29 1.32
N LYS A 147 6.91 8.41 1.22
CA LYS A 147 6.85 7.25 0.32
C LYS A 147 5.67 6.34 0.63
N GLU A 148 5.47 6.00 1.90
CA GLU A 148 4.33 5.20 2.35
C GLU A 148 2.99 5.86 2.03
N ASP A 149 2.86 7.19 2.20
CA ASP A 149 1.64 7.94 1.88
C ASP A 149 1.35 7.94 0.37
N ILE A 150 2.38 8.08 -0.48
CA ILE A 150 2.26 8.01 -1.95
C ILE A 150 1.85 6.60 -2.38
N GLU A 151 2.47 5.57 -1.84
CA GLU A 151 2.13 4.17 -2.10
C GLU A 151 0.71 3.83 -1.61
N LYS A 152 0.28 4.40 -0.49
CA LYS A 152 -1.09 4.29 0.03
C LYS A 152 -2.10 5.00 -0.87
N ALA A 153 -1.69 6.08 -1.53
CA ALA A 153 -2.48 6.78 -2.54
C ALA A 153 -2.51 6.04 -3.91
N ASN A 154 -1.90 4.86 -4.00
CA ASN A 154 -1.84 4.02 -5.20
C ASN A 154 -1.11 4.70 -6.38
N MET A 155 -0.02 5.39 -6.10
CA MET A 155 0.92 5.89 -7.10
C MET A 155 2.16 5.00 -7.13
N ASP A 156 2.66 4.71 -8.33
CA ASP A 156 3.97 4.09 -8.53
C ASP A 156 5.07 5.14 -8.35
N ILE A 157 6.18 4.77 -7.75
CA ILE A 157 7.36 5.64 -7.60
C ILE A 157 8.49 5.07 -8.42
N GLN A 158 9.00 5.87 -9.37
CA GLN A 158 10.14 5.51 -10.22
C GLN A 158 11.23 6.59 -10.13
N SER A 159 12.49 6.20 -10.37
CA SER A 159 13.62 7.14 -10.46
C SER A 159 13.76 7.64 -11.87
N LEU A 160 14.15 8.93 -12.03
CA LEU A 160 14.44 9.57 -13.30
C LEU A 160 15.78 10.28 -13.22
N ASN A 161 16.71 9.94 -14.11
CA ASN A 161 17.95 10.70 -14.30
C ASN A 161 17.97 11.34 -15.68
N LEU A 162 17.69 12.65 -15.73
CA LEU A 162 17.63 13.40 -16.98
C LEU A 162 18.97 13.49 -17.74
N LEU A 163 20.11 13.34 -17.02
CA LEU A 163 21.43 13.30 -17.67
C LEU A 163 21.60 12.04 -18.55
N THR A 164 20.93 10.95 -18.20
CA THR A 164 21.02 9.69 -18.94
C THR A 164 19.85 9.48 -19.90
N GLU A 165 18.65 9.91 -19.53
CA GLU A 165 17.43 9.68 -20.29
C GLU A 165 17.06 10.84 -21.24
N GLY A 166 17.50 12.05 -20.90
CA GLY A 166 17.37 13.21 -21.77
C GLY A 166 15.97 13.84 -21.84
N SER A 167 14.93 13.19 -21.33
CA SER A 167 13.56 13.71 -21.27
C SER A 167 12.79 13.08 -20.10
N VAL A 168 11.73 13.76 -19.67
CA VAL A 168 10.73 13.17 -18.77
C VAL A 168 9.92 12.14 -19.56
N PRO A 169 9.71 10.91 -19.05
CA PRO A 169 8.90 9.90 -19.71
C PRO A 169 7.44 10.37 -19.95
N ASP A 170 6.85 9.94 -21.06
CA ASP A 170 5.48 10.34 -21.44
C ASP A 170 4.41 9.79 -20.46
N ASP A 171 4.74 8.78 -19.67
CA ASP A 171 3.89 8.17 -18.64
C ASP A 171 4.04 8.82 -17.27
N ALA A 172 4.82 9.90 -17.15
CA ALA A 172 4.99 10.63 -15.90
C ALA A 172 3.75 11.48 -15.60
N ASP A 173 3.05 11.16 -14.51
CA ASP A 173 1.96 12.00 -13.99
C ASP A 173 2.48 13.09 -13.05
N CYS A 174 3.62 12.85 -12.40
CA CYS A 174 4.25 13.79 -11.48
C CYS A 174 5.77 13.64 -11.49
N LEU A 175 6.47 14.77 -11.38
CA LEU A 175 7.93 14.81 -11.14
C LEU A 175 8.18 15.41 -9.77
N PHE A 176 8.87 14.68 -8.92
CA PHE A 176 9.28 15.10 -7.59
C PHE A 176 10.78 15.44 -7.57
N ILE A 177 11.11 16.64 -7.09
CA ILE A 177 12.47 17.13 -6.99
C ILE A 177 12.70 17.58 -5.56
N ASP A 178 13.56 16.88 -4.81
CA ASP A 178 13.85 17.22 -3.40
C ASP A 178 15.26 17.75 -3.21
N SER A 179 15.35 19.05 -2.98
CA SER A 179 16.56 19.72 -2.48
C SER A 179 17.84 19.36 -3.26
N PRO A 180 17.88 19.53 -4.59
CA PRO A 180 19.07 19.25 -5.38
C PRO A 180 20.26 20.08 -4.85
N SER A 181 21.41 19.45 -4.70
CA SER A 181 22.65 20.11 -4.19
C SER A 181 23.45 20.78 -5.30
N THR A 182 23.18 20.46 -6.56
CA THR A 182 23.74 21.07 -7.76
C THR A 182 22.64 21.61 -8.66
N ASP A 183 22.96 22.57 -9.51
CA ASP A 183 22.01 23.24 -10.41
C ASP A 183 21.56 22.30 -11.51
N ILE A 184 20.27 22.38 -11.85
CA ILE A 184 19.67 21.72 -12.99
C ILE A 184 20.04 22.53 -14.26
N SER A 185 20.59 21.89 -15.26
CA SER A 185 21.00 22.53 -16.50
C SER A 185 19.85 23.13 -17.31
N GLU A 186 20.13 24.05 -18.25
CA GLU A 186 19.09 24.63 -19.11
C GLU A 186 18.44 23.59 -20.05
N ASP A 187 19.20 22.57 -20.46
CA ASP A 187 18.66 21.46 -21.28
C ASP A 187 17.68 20.62 -20.47
N GLU A 188 18.02 20.31 -19.22
CA GLU A 188 17.14 19.56 -18.31
C GLU A 188 15.89 20.37 -17.91
N LYS A 189 16.04 21.68 -17.67
CA LYS A 189 14.89 22.57 -17.44
C LYS A 189 13.93 22.55 -18.63
N THR A 190 14.48 22.53 -19.85
CA THR A 190 13.68 22.43 -21.07
C THR A 190 12.96 21.08 -21.18
N ALA A 191 13.56 20.00 -20.69
CA ALA A 191 12.96 18.68 -20.65
C ALA A 191 11.83 18.53 -19.61
N ILE A 192 11.84 19.37 -18.55
CA ILE A 192 10.85 19.38 -17.47
C ILE A 192 9.62 20.23 -17.83
N ILE A 193 9.74 21.25 -18.67
CA ILE A 193 8.67 22.21 -19.05
C ILE A 193 7.94 21.77 -20.29
#